data_dc21d5c08fbefe21d2177ad32fadf083
#
_entry.id   dc21d5c08fbefe21d2177ad32fadf083
#
_cell.length_a   1.000
_cell.length_b   1.000
_cell.length_c   1.000
_cell.angle_alpha   90.00
_cell.angle_beta   90.00
_cell.angle_gamma   90.00
#
_symmetry.space_group_name_H-M   'P 1'
#
loop_
_entity.id
_entity.type
_entity.pdbx_description
1 polymer ?
#
loop_
_entity_poly.entity_id
_entity_poly.type
_entity_poly.pdbx_seq_one_letter_code
_entity_poly.pdbx_strand_id
1 'polypeptide(L)'
;KAIRRNIISLIESGYEIEYSESIRMVPNRKTGEVEESYIWSDFYLVRDFTDSELRLLIDGLLFSKHVPYSQCRELVEKLEKLSNIYFRSRTKHIHTMPDSMLPNKQLFYTIDVLDEAISHSKQVSFHYTSFGIDKQRHARLNDAGKEKEYIVNPFQIAASNGRYYLICNTEPHDNISHYRLDRITEIRLLESAARSSEE
;
A
#
# COMPACT_ATOMS: atom_id res chain seq x y z
N LYS A 1 -9.41 -29.12 -29.04
CA LYS A 1 -8.71 -28.16 -29.94
C LYS A 1 -9.00 -26.69 -29.57
N ALA A 2 -10.26 -26.30 -29.27
CA ALA A 2 -10.60 -24.91 -28.96
C ALA A 2 -9.93 -24.43 -27.66
N ILE A 3 -9.97 -25.22 -26.58
CA ILE A 3 -9.37 -24.87 -25.25
C ILE A 3 -7.87 -24.60 -25.40
N ARG A 4 -7.12 -25.52 -26.03
CA ARG A 4 -5.67 -25.35 -26.23
C ARG A 4 -5.34 -24.06 -26.99
N ARG A 5 -6.09 -23.74 -28.03
CA ARG A 5 -5.91 -22.51 -28.80
C ARG A 5 -6.15 -21.26 -27.95
N ASN A 6 -7.19 -21.27 -27.11
CA ASN A 6 -7.49 -20.16 -26.22
C ASN A 6 -6.40 -19.97 -25.16
N ILE A 7 -5.85 -21.08 -24.62
CA ILE A 7 -4.75 -21.01 -23.65
C ILE A 7 -3.49 -20.46 -24.30
N ILE A 8 -3.14 -20.92 -25.50
CA ILE A 8 -2.00 -20.36 -26.25
C ILE A 8 -2.19 -18.85 -26.47
N SER A 9 -3.37 -18.41 -26.87
CA SER A 9 -3.66 -16.99 -27.06
C SER A 9 -3.52 -16.16 -25.77
N LEU A 10 -3.88 -16.74 -24.60
CA LEU A 10 -3.67 -16.09 -23.30
C LEU A 10 -2.17 -15.98 -22.97
N ILE A 11 -1.39 -17.04 -23.21
CA ILE A 11 0.06 -17.02 -23.01
C ILE A 11 0.72 -15.97 -23.92
N GLU A 12 0.34 -15.93 -25.19
CA GLU A 12 0.82 -14.92 -26.15
C GLU A 12 0.43 -13.49 -25.77
N SER A 13 -0.67 -13.34 -25.01
CA SER A 13 -1.12 -12.05 -24.44
C SER A 13 -0.41 -11.68 -23.13
N GLY A 14 0.58 -12.47 -22.70
CA GLY A 14 1.41 -12.18 -21.53
C GLY A 14 0.92 -12.77 -20.20
N TYR A 15 -0.10 -13.64 -20.23
CA TYR A 15 -0.51 -14.37 -19.02
C TYR A 15 0.43 -15.55 -18.79
N GLU A 16 1.00 -15.65 -17.61
CA GLU A 16 1.83 -16.76 -17.19
C GLU A 16 0.93 -17.93 -16.74
N ILE A 17 0.81 -18.93 -17.61
CA ILE A 17 -0.03 -20.11 -17.39
C ILE A 17 0.87 -21.34 -17.35
N GLU A 18 0.87 -22.05 -16.24
CA GLU A 18 1.52 -23.34 -16.12
C GLU A 18 0.51 -24.47 -16.39
N TYR A 19 1.04 -25.59 -16.90
CA TYR A 19 0.24 -26.78 -17.21
C TYR A 19 1.10 -28.05 -17.15
N SER A 20 0.45 -29.20 -16.95
CA SER A 20 1.08 -30.51 -17.05
C SER A 20 0.93 -31.05 -18.47
N GLU A 21 2.00 -31.60 -19.01
CA GLU A 21 1.98 -32.28 -20.31
C GLU A 21 2.13 -33.79 -20.13
N SER A 22 1.24 -34.54 -20.75
CA SER A 22 1.28 -35.99 -20.77
C SER A 22 1.16 -36.53 -22.19
N ILE A 23 1.83 -37.66 -22.47
CA ILE A 23 1.78 -38.34 -23.78
C ILE A 23 0.70 -39.41 -23.70
N ARG A 24 -0.21 -39.37 -24.67
CA ARG A 24 -1.21 -40.43 -24.87
C ARG A 24 -1.12 -40.98 -26.26
N MET A 25 -1.06 -42.31 -26.35
CA MET A 25 -1.12 -43.06 -27.61
C MET A 25 -2.57 -43.06 -28.13
N VAL A 26 -2.80 -42.48 -29.30
CA VAL A 26 -4.13 -42.34 -29.91
C VAL A 26 -4.10 -42.92 -31.32
N PRO A 27 -5.00 -43.84 -31.70
CA PRO A 27 -5.08 -44.33 -33.04
C PRO A 27 -5.52 -43.22 -34.03
N ASN A 28 -4.77 -43.02 -35.05
CA ASN A 28 -5.12 -42.13 -36.14
C ASN A 28 -6.32 -42.67 -36.92
N ARG A 29 -7.42 -41.94 -36.96
CA ARG A 29 -8.67 -42.37 -37.61
C ARG A 29 -8.56 -42.57 -39.10
N LYS A 30 -7.52 -42.05 -39.77
CA LYS A 30 -7.34 -42.12 -41.21
C LYS A 30 -6.38 -43.25 -41.64
N THR A 31 -5.31 -43.45 -40.88
CA THR A 31 -4.25 -44.44 -41.18
C THR A 31 -4.34 -45.72 -40.36
N GLY A 32 -5.03 -45.69 -39.22
CA GLY A 32 -5.09 -46.82 -38.28
C GLY A 32 -3.82 -46.97 -37.41
N GLU A 33 -2.79 -46.18 -37.68
CA GLU A 33 -1.54 -46.20 -36.93
C GLU A 33 -1.70 -45.50 -35.59
N VAL A 34 -0.95 -45.95 -34.57
CA VAL A 34 -0.96 -45.31 -33.24
C VAL A 34 0.05 -44.19 -33.22
N GLU A 35 -0.43 -42.99 -32.97
CA GLU A 35 0.38 -41.77 -32.93
C GLU A 35 0.43 -41.20 -31.48
N GLU A 36 1.56 -40.59 -31.12
CA GLU A 36 1.68 -39.86 -29.87
C GLU A 36 0.86 -38.59 -29.94
N SER A 37 0.04 -38.35 -28.91
CA SER A 37 -0.75 -37.14 -28.76
C SER A 37 -0.41 -36.49 -27.42
N TYR A 38 0.04 -35.25 -27.45
CA TYR A 38 0.35 -34.47 -26.26
C TYR A 38 -0.92 -33.84 -25.70
N ILE A 39 -1.24 -34.22 -24.46
CA ILE A 39 -2.41 -33.72 -23.73
C ILE A 39 -1.90 -32.76 -22.66
N TRP A 40 -2.45 -31.55 -22.67
CA TRP A 40 -2.24 -30.56 -21.65
C TRP A 40 -3.36 -30.64 -20.62
N SER A 41 -3.00 -30.71 -19.35
CA SER A 41 -3.92 -30.76 -18.20
C SER A 41 -3.42 -29.83 -17.09
N ASP A 42 -4.20 -29.72 -16.01
CA ASP A 42 -3.84 -29.04 -14.78
C ASP A 42 -3.36 -27.58 -15.00
N PHE A 43 -4.11 -26.86 -15.80
CA PHE A 43 -3.82 -25.48 -16.10
C PHE A 43 -4.07 -24.60 -14.89
N TYR A 44 -3.09 -23.77 -14.53
CA TYR A 44 -3.28 -22.71 -13.54
C TYR A 44 -2.55 -21.45 -13.93
N LEU A 45 -3.19 -20.33 -13.61
CA LEU A 45 -2.59 -19.02 -13.80
C LEU A 45 -1.61 -18.77 -12.65
N VAL A 46 -0.34 -18.49 -13.00
CA VAL A 46 0.63 -17.99 -12.02
C VAL A 46 0.21 -16.59 -11.59
N ARG A 47 0.09 -16.39 -10.31
CA ARG A 47 -0.33 -15.11 -9.74
C ARG A 47 0.82 -14.51 -8.92
N ASP A 48 0.98 -13.20 -8.98
CA ASP A 48 2.00 -12.47 -8.19
C ASP A 48 1.87 -12.75 -6.69
N PHE A 49 0.63 -12.97 -6.23
CA PHE A 49 0.33 -13.23 -4.83
C PHE A 49 -0.52 -14.48 -4.66
N THR A 50 -0.15 -15.29 -3.68
CA THR A 50 -1.00 -16.36 -3.16
C THR A 50 -2.17 -15.79 -2.35
N ASP A 51 -3.21 -16.57 -2.13
CA ASP A 51 -4.35 -16.17 -1.30
C ASP A 51 -3.92 -15.87 0.16
N SER A 52 -2.90 -16.56 0.67
CA SER A 52 -2.37 -16.33 2.02
C SER A 52 -1.60 -15.02 2.13
N GLU A 53 -0.80 -14.67 1.13
CA GLU A 53 -0.09 -13.41 1.07
C GLU A 53 -1.06 -12.23 0.94
N LEU A 54 -2.04 -12.32 0.04
CA LEU A 54 -3.09 -11.31 -0.09
C LEU A 54 -3.86 -11.14 1.22
N ARG A 55 -4.14 -12.24 1.93
CA ARG A 55 -4.79 -12.18 3.23
C ARG A 55 -3.93 -11.42 4.25
N LEU A 56 -2.64 -11.71 4.32
CA LEU A 56 -1.71 -11.01 5.22
C LEU A 56 -1.65 -9.50 4.92
N LEU A 57 -1.62 -9.13 3.64
CA LEU A 57 -1.64 -7.73 3.22
C LEU A 57 -2.95 -7.03 3.62
N ILE A 58 -4.09 -7.69 3.43
CA ILE A 58 -5.40 -7.15 3.83
C ILE A 58 -5.48 -7.01 5.35
N ASP A 59 -5.06 -8.01 6.11
CA ASP A 59 -5.06 -7.95 7.57
C ASP A 59 -4.14 -6.82 8.08
N GLY A 60 -2.93 -6.67 7.50
CA GLY A 60 -2.02 -5.56 7.80
C GLY A 60 -2.65 -4.19 7.54
N LEU A 61 -3.40 -4.05 6.44
CA LEU A 61 -4.13 -2.83 6.11
C LEU A 61 -5.28 -2.56 7.09
N LEU A 62 -6.02 -3.59 7.48
CA LEU A 62 -7.12 -3.50 8.45
C LEU A 62 -6.64 -3.16 9.86
N PHE A 63 -5.44 -3.60 10.25
CA PHE A 63 -4.81 -3.25 11.53
C PHE A 63 -4.13 -1.87 11.50
N SER A 64 -4.00 -1.24 10.34
CA SER A 64 -3.45 0.10 10.23
C SER A 64 -4.37 1.12 10.93
N LYS A 65 -3.79 1.91 11.82
CA LYS A 65 -4.51 2.98 12.53
C LYS A 65 -4.41 4.34 11.83
N HIS A 66 -3.80 4.39 10.66
CA HIS A 66 -3.57 5.63 9.92
C HIS A 66 -4.51 5.80 8.76
N VAL A 67 -4.79 4.69 8.07
CA VAL A 67 -5.58 4.72 6.84
C VAL A 67 -7.04 4.95 7.20
N PRO A 68 -7.65 6.02 6.68
CA PRO A 68 -9.09 6.24 6.87
C PRO A 68 -9.90 5.03 6.40
N TYR A 69 -10.97 4.71 7.12
CA TYR A 69 -11.82 3.56 6.80
C TYR A 69 -12.25 3.49 5.33
N SER A 70 -12.61 4.64 4.73
CA SER A 70 -13.00 4.71 3.31
C SER A 70 -11.85 4.30 2.37
N GLN A 71 -10.64 4.80 2.63
CA GLN A 71 -9.45 4.45 1.83
C GLN A 71 -9.00 3.02 2.08
N CYS A 72 -9.09 2.53 3.33
CA CYS A 72 -8.83 1.15 3.67
C CYS A 72 -9.72 0.21 2.87
N ARG A 73 -11.01 0.49 2.81
CA ARG A 73 -11.98 -0.29 2.03
C ARG A 73 -11.65 -0.31 0.53
N GLU A 74 -11.33 0.84 -0.04
CA GLU A 74 -10.94 0.91 -1.45
C GLU A 74 -9.67 0.10 -1.76
N LEU A 75 -8.68 0.13 -0.85
CA LEU A 75 -7.45 -0.65 -0.99
C LEU A 75 -7.71 -2.15 -0.85
N VAL A 76 -8.55 -2.56 0.11
CA VAL A 76 -8.98 -3.96 0.26
C VAL A 76 -9.66 -4.44 -1.02
N GLU A 77 -10.60 -3.66 -1.59
CA GLU A 77 -11.27 -4.00 -2.83
C GLU A 77 -10.29 -4.13 -4.03
N LYS A 78 -9.21 -3.34 -4.04
CA LYS A 78 -8.15 -3.47 -5.06
C LYS A 78 -7.32 -4.74 -4.85
N LEU A 79 -6.92 -5.05 -3.62
CA LEU A 79 -6.18 -6.28 -3.30
C LEU A 79 -7.01 -7.53 -3.60
N GLU A 80 -8.30 -7.53 -3.29
CA GLU A 80 -9.21 -8.64 -3.60
C GLU A 80 -9.31 -8.92 -5.11
N LYS A 81 -9.12 -7.90 -5.96
CA LYS A 81 -9.13 -8.09 -7.43
C LYS A 81 -7.91 -8.84 -7.95
N LEU A 82 -6.82 -8.91 -7.18
CA LEU A 82 -5.62 -9.68 -7.53
C LEU A 82 -5.81 -11.19 -7.33
N SER A 83 -6.93 -11.60 -6.72
CA SER A 83 -7.28 -13.00 -6.54
C SER A 83 -8.60 -13.35 -7.26
N ASN A 84 -9.17 -14.49 -6.94
CA ASN A 84 -10.37 -15.02 -7.56
C ASN A 84 -11.65 -14.71 -6.74
N ILE A 85 -12.81 -15.06 -7.29
CA ILE A 85 -14.11 -14.83 -6.64
C ILE A 85 -14.26 -15.57 -5.31
N TYR A 86 -13.60 -16.72 -5.13
CA TYR A 86 -13.67 -17.52 -3.90
C TYR A 86 -12.91 -16.86 -2.77
N PHE A 87 -11.80 -16.20 -3.06
CA PHE A 87 -11.04 -15.42 -2.09
C PHE A 87 -11.89 -14.25 -1.55
N ARG A 88 -12.57 -13.50 -2.41
CA ARG A 88 -13.47 -12.41 -2.02
C ARG A 88 -14.56 -12.87 -1.07
N SER A 89 -15.09 -14.08 -1.23
CA SER A 89 -16.13 -14.60 -0.33
C SER A 89 -15.61 -14.84 1.08
N ARG A 90 -14.32 -15.13 1.25
CA ARG A 90 -13.69 -15.39 2.56
C ARG A 90 -13.35 -14.10 3.32
N THR A 91 -13.13 -12.99 2.61
CA THR A 91 -12.77 -11.69 3.22
C THR A 91 -13.99 -10.88 3.66
N LYS A 92 -15.18 -11.19 3.17
CA LYS A 92 -16.44 -10.48 3.48
C LYS A 92 -16.79 -10.34 4.96
N HIS A 93 -16.25 -11.20 5.81
CA HIS A 93 -16.56 -11.23 7.24
C HIS A 93 -15.58 -10.40 8.09
N ILE A 94 -14.59 -9.75 7.45
CA ILE A 94 -13.58 -9.01 8.16
C ILE A 94 -13.83 -7.53 7.94
N HIS A 95 -14.11 -6.85 9.02
CA HIS A 95 -14.35 -5.42 9.03
C HIS A 95 -13.47 -4.78 10.12
N THR A 96 -12.87 -3.63 9.80
CA THR A 96 -12.31 -2.78 10.85
C THR A 96 -13.46 -2.12 11.61
N MET A 97 -13.32 -2.00 12.91
CA MET A 97 -14.22 -1.11 13.65
C MET A 97 -14.00 0.33 13.16
N PRO A 98 -15.08 1.10 12.91
CA PRO A 98 -14.95 2.51 12.58
C PRO A 98 -14.21 3.21 13.70
N ASP A 99 -13.04 3.77 13.40
CA ASP A 99 -12.33 4.57 14.37
C ASP A 99 -13.10 5.88 14.55
N SER A 100 -13.38 6.27 15.80
CA SER A 100 -14.03 7.55 16.13
C SER A 100 -13.14 8.76 15.81
N MET A 101 -11.91 8.52 15.36
CA MET A 101 -10.97 9.56 14.97
C MET A 101 -11.26 10.04 13.55
N LEU A 102 -11.36 11.34 13.38
CA LEU A 102 -11.47 11.98 12.06
C LEU A 102 -10.27 11.58 11.19
N PRO A 103 -10.51 10.96 10.03
CA PRO A 103 -9.44 10.47 9.19
C PRO A 103 -8.65 11.64 8.58
N ASN A 104 -7.34 11.56 8.58
CA ASN A 104 -6.52 12.45 7.77
C ASN A 104 -6.54 11.98 6.31
N LYS A 105 -7.33 12.63 5.49
CA LYS A 105 -7.42 12.33 4.05
C LYS A 105 -6.12 12.64 3.29
N GLN A 106 -5.21 13.40 3.90
CA GLN A 106 -3.95 13.84 3.30
C GLN A 106 -2.77 12.94 3.64
N LEU A 107 -2.99 11.82 4.34
CA LEU A 107 -1.87 10.99 4.81
C LEU A 107 -0.93 10.55 3.68
N PHE A 108 -1.46 10.06 2.58
CA PHE A 108 -0.64 9.61 1.44
C PHE A 108 0.13 10.78 0.82
N TYR A 109 -0.53 11.92 0.63
CA TYR A 109 0.13 13.14 0.18
C TYR A 109 1.25 13.58 1.14
N THR A 110 1.02 13.46 2.45
CA THR A 110 2.04 13.78 3.46
C THR A 110 3.25 12.85 3.33
N ILE A 111 3.03 11.57 3.09
CA ILE A 111 4.10 10.59 2.87
C ILE A 111 4.88 10.94 1.60
N ASP A 112 4.20 11.18 0.49
CA ASP A 112 4.84 11.51 -0.79
C ASP A 112 5.74 12.76 -0.69
N VAL A 113 5.24 13.83 -0.05
CA VAL A 113 6.03 15.07 0.17
C VAL A 113 7.23 14.80 1.08
N LEU A 114 7.10 13.99 2.11
CA LEU A 114 8.20 13.66 3.02
C LEU A 114 9.24 12.77 2.32
N ASP A 115 8.83 11.79 1.54
CA ASP A 115 9.74 10.95 0.77
C ASP A 115 10.55 11.77 -0.25
N GLU A 116 9.90 12.72 -0.93
CA GLU A 116 10.57 13.67 -1.81
C GLU A 116 11.57 14.55 -1.05
N ALA A 117 11.16 15.11 0.09
CA ALA A 117 12.00 15.97 0.92
C ALA A 117 13.25 15.24 1.43
N ILE A 118 13.09 14.04 1.95
CA ILE A 118 14.19 13.21 2.46
C ILE A 118 15.13 12.83 1.32
N SER A 119 14.60 12.39 0.19
CA SER A 119 15.40 11.97 -0.98
C SER A 119 16.23 13.10 -1.57
N HIS A 120 15.74 14.34 -1.50
CA HIS A 120 16.43 15.52 -2.04
C HIS A 120 17.10 16.38 -0.96
N SER A 121 17.14 15.91 0.29
CA SER A 121 17.71 16.67 1.43
C SER A 121 17.13 18.08 1.52
N LYS A 122 15.82 18.23 1.47
CA LYS A 122 15.09 19.48 1.56
C LYS A 122 14.30 19.59 2.85
N GLN A 123 14.10 20.83 3.31
CA GLN A 123 13.23 21.13 4.43
C GLN A 123 11.75 21.01 4.04
N VAL A 124 10.91 20.78 5.03
CA VAL A 124 9.45 20.86 4.90
C VAL A 124 8.86 21.82 5.92
N SER A 125 7.74 22.46 5.57
CA SER A 125 6.90 23.16 6.53
C SER A 125 5.54 22.48 6.65
N PHE A 126 4.94 22.55 7.84
CA PHE A 126 3.61 22.01 8.11
C PHE A 126 2.98 22.62 9.36
N HIS A 127 1.66 22.48 9.49
CA HIS A 127 0.93 22.70 10.73
C HIS A 127 0.74 21.38 11.47
N TYR A 128 0.72 21.43 12.81
CA TYR A 128 0.56 20.23 13.61
C TYR A 128 -0.64 20.32 14.54
N THR A 129 -1.48 19.29 14.51
CA THR A 129 -2.73 19.25 15.26
C THR A 129 -2.63 18.39 16.51
N SER A 130 -3.41 18.73 17.54
CA SER A 130 -3.61 17.94 18.74
C SER A 130 -5.11 17.74 18.98
N PHE A 131 -5.49 16.67 19.69
CA PHE A 131 -6.87 16.48 20.09
C PHE A 131 -7.15 17.26 21.38
N GLY A 132 -8.22 18.04 21.36
CA GLY A 132 -8.75 18.70 22.54
C GLY A 132 -9.60 17.76 23.41
N ILE A 133 -10.09 18.28 24.55
CA ILE A 133 -11.00 17.58 25.45
C ILE A 133 -12.33 17.25 24.75
N ASP A 134 -12.73 18.06 23.79
CA ASP A 134 -13.87 17.89 22.91
C ASP A 134 -13.71 16.76 21.86
N LYS A 135 -12.58 16.05 21.87
CA LYS A 135 -12.18 15.01 20.90
C LYS A 135 -12.06 15.52 19.46
N GLN A 136 -12.00 16.83 19.27
CA GLN A 136 -11.74 17.45 17.96
C GLN A 136 -10.27 17.77 17.77
N ARG A 137 -9.86 17.91 16.50
CA ARG A 137 -8.49 18.33 16.15
C ARG A 137 -8.39 19.84 16.20
N HIS A 138 -7.42 20.32 16.94
CA HIS A 138 -7.08 21.73 17.02
C HIS A 138 -5.65 21.94 16.55
N ALA A 139 -5.43 22.95 15.71
CA ALA A 139 -4.09 23.38 15.36
C ALA A 139 -3.36 23.89 16.60
N ARG A 140 -2.07 23.59 16.73
CA ARG A 140 -1.24 24.22 17.76
C ARG A 140 -1.03 25.69 17.43
N LEU A 141 -1.21 26.54 18.41
CA LEU A 141 -1.05 27.98 18.26
C LEU A 141 0.34 28.41 18.73
N ASN A 142 0.84 29.48 18.13
CA ASN A 142 2.02 30.21 18.59
C ASN A 142 1.62 31.23 19.68
N ASP A 143 2.60 31.94 20.25
CA ASP A 143 2.38 32.91 21.32
C ASP A 143 1.49 34.10 20.89
N ALA A 144 1.34 34.33 19.60
CA ALA A 144 0.45 35.37 19.03
C ALA A 144 -0.98 34.82 18.76
N GLY A 145 -1.31 33.59 19.14
CA GLY A 145 -2.62 32.97 18.92
C GLY A 145 -2.91 32.56 17.47
N LYS A 146 -1.90 32.56 16.59
CA LYS A 146 -2.00 32.06 15.21
C LYS A 146 -1.55 30.61 15.13
N GLU A 147 -1.99 29.87 14.12
CA GLU A 147 -1.54 28.52 13.88
C GLU A 147 -0.02 28.47 13.74
N LYS A 148 0.61 27.56 14.50
CA LYS A 148 2.07 27.43 14.51
C LYS A 148 2.51 26.63 13.30
N GLU A 149 3.32 27.27 12.44
CA GLU A 149 4.04 26.60 11.38
C GLU A 149 5.33 26.00 11.93
N TYR A 150 5.60 24.76 11.55
CA TYR A 150 6.81 24.01 11.87
C TYR A 150 7.65 23.88 10.62
N ILE A 151 8.89 24.39 10.65
CA ILE A 151 9.89 24.17 9.59
C ILE A 151 10.90 23.18 10.17
N VAL A 152 11.09 22.05 9.49
CA VAL A 152 11.90 20.95 10.00
C VAL A 152 12.82 20.38 8.92
N ASN A 153 13.91 19.76 9.37
CA ASN A 153 14.79 18.93 8.55
C ASN A 153 14.32 17.47 8.69
N PRO A 154 13.64 16.89 7.70
CA PRO A 154 13.16 15.53 7.77
C PRO A 154 14.32 14.55 7.56
N PHE A 155 14.42 13.54 8.43
CA PHE A 155 15.46 12.50 8.34
C PHE A 155 14.92 11.15 7.90
N GLN A 156 13.78 10.76 8.49
CA GLN A 156 13.26 9.42 8.29
C GLN A 156 11.76 9.36 8.61
N ILE A 157 11.04 8.45 7.95
CA ILE A 157 9.71 8.01 8.35
C ILE A 157 9.84 6.66 9.05
N ALA A 158 9.35 6.56 10.28
CA ALA A 158 9.34 5.34 11.07
C ALA A 158 7.92 4.83 11.29
N ALA A 159 7.71 3.52 11.15
CA ALA A 159 6.45 2.86 11.47
C ALA A 159 6.52 2.19 12.84
N SER A 160 5.59 2.50 13.73
CA SER A 160 5.49 1.89 15.05
C SER A 160 4.04 1.81 15.52
N ASN A 161 3.64 0.66 16.06
CA ASN A 161 2.30 0.41 16.62
C ASN A 161 1.14 0.78 15.67
N GLY A 162 1.29 0.46 14.39
CA GLY A 162 0.33 0.80 13.35
C GLY A 162 0.25 2.30 13.07
N ARG A 163 1.28 3.10 13.33
CA ARG A 163 1.35 4.54 13.06
C ARG A 163 2.68 4.92 12.44
N TYR A 164 2.66 5.99 11.63
CA TYR A 164 3.86 6.59 11.05
C TYR A 164 4.28 7.82 11.84
N TYR A 165 5.57 7.98 11.97
CA TYR A 165 6.22 9.09 12.67
C TYR A 165 7.29 9.70 11.76
N LEU A 166 7.28 11.00 11.60
CA LEU A 166 8.39 11.75 11.06
C LEU A 166 9.45 11.93 12.14
N ILE A 167 10.67 11.50 11.86
CA ILE A 167 11.84 11.78 12.66
C ILE A 167 12.57 12.95 12.01
N CYS A 168 12.76 14.02 12.75
CA CYS A 168 13.31 15.28 12.23
C CYS A 168 13.95 16.10 13.34
N ASN A 169 14.61 17.19 13.00
CA ASN A 169 14.93 18.25 13.93
C ASN A 169 14.36 19.60 13.46
N THR A 170 14.40 20.60 14.35
CA THR A 170 13.92 21.96 14.08
C THR A 170 15.06 22.92 14.39
N GLU A 171 15.44 23.74 13.44
CA GLU A 171 16.46 24.76 13.71
C GLU A 171 15.98 25.79 14.74
N PRO A 172 16.87 26.27 15.61
CA PRO A 172 18.31 25.99 15.72
C PRO A 172 18.69 24.80 16.63
N HIS A 173 17.71 23.94 16.95
CA HIS A 173 17.87 22.88 17.93
C HIS A 173 18.38 21.58 17.30
N ASP A 174 19.33 20.90 17.96
CA ASP A 174 19.85 19.59 17.53
C ASP A 174 18.99 18.44 18.03
N ASN A 175 18.01 18.71 18.89
CA ASN A 175 17.16 17.68 19.47
C ASN A 175 16.26 17.03 18.42
N ILE A 176 16.26 15.70 18.39
CA ILE A 176 15.37 14.93 17.55
C ILE A 176 13.93 15.07 18.04
N SER A 177 13.06 15.39 17.13
CA SER A 177 11.62 15.50 17.34
C SER A 177 10.88 14.43 16.54
N HIS A 178 9.75 13.96 17.10
CA HIS A 178 8.89 12.95 16.48
C HIS A 178 7.49 13.53 16.28
N TYR A 179 7.04 13.56 15.03
CA TYR A 179 5.70 14.01 14.68
C TYR A 179 4.90 12.87 14.07
N ARG A 180 3.70 12.63 14.57
CA ARG A 180 2.79 11.66 13.95
C ARG A 180 2.27 12.20 12.64
N LEU A 181 2.38 11.42 11.56
CA LEU A 181 1.97 11.86 10.22
C LEU A 181 0.47 12.16 10.13
N ASP A 182 -0.36 11.40 10.85
CA ASP A 182 -1.81 11.60 10.86
C ASP A 182 -2.26 12.93 11.53
N ARG A 183 -1.33 13.64 12.17
CA ARG A 183 -1.56 14.95 12.80
C ARG A 183 -0.94 16.11 12.03
N ILE A 184 -0.21 15.83 10.99
CA ILE A 184 0.38 16.84 10.09
C ILE A 184 -0.71 17.31 9.13
N THR A 185 -0.79 18.63 8.94
CA THR A 185 -1.69 19.26 7.97
C THR A 185 -0.91 20.31 7.18
N GLU A 186 -1.36 20.62 5.97
CA GLU A 186 -0.79 21.65 5.10
C GLU A 186 0.72 21.53 4.86
N ILE A 187 1.21 20.29 4.72
CA ILE A 187 2.64 20.05 4.47
C ILE A 187 3.06 20.64 3.11
N ARG A 188 4.25 21.25 3.08
CA ARG A 188 4.86 21.83 1.88
C ARG A 188 6.34 21.50 1.84
N LEU A 189 6.83 21.14 0.66
CA LEU A 189 8.25 21.05 0.37
C LEU A 189 8.83 22.47 0.26
N LEU A 190 9.98 22.72 0.89
CA LEU A 190 10.69 23.98 0.80
C LEU A 190 11.90 23.84 -0.12
N GLU A 191 12.33 24.97 -0.70
CA GLU A 191 13.54 25.00 -1.52
C GLU A 191 14.83 24.94 -0.68
N SER A 192 14.73 25.25 0.61
CA SER A 192 15.86 25.24 1.56
C SER A 192 16.42 23.83 1.73
N ALA A 193 17.74 23.70 1.75
CA ALA A 193 18.40 22.44 2.05
C ALA A 193 18.15 22.02 3.50
N ALA A 194 17.86 20.74 3.70
CA ALA A 194 17.77 20.16 5.03
C ALA A 194 19.18 19.92 5.59
N ARG A 195 19.32 20.09 6.89
CA ARG A 195 20.51 19.71 7.62
C ARG A 195 20.61 18.18 7.68
N SER A 196 21.85 17.65 7.59
CA SER A 196 22.10 16.21 7.73
C SER A 196 21.83 15.72 9.16
N SER A 197 21.43 14.45 9.30
CA SER A 197 21.28 13.80 10.61
C SER A 197 22.61 13.50 11.28
N GLU A 198 23.72 13.60 10.53
CA GLU A 198 25.08 13.30 11.00
C GLU A 198 25.83 14.57 11.48
N GLU A 199 25.25 15.73 11.32
CA GLU A 199 25.72 17.01 11.84
C GLU A 199 25.01 17.39 13.15
#